data_2b0124e4ed8a639139b98864a6415238
#
_entry.id   2b0124e4ed8a639139b98864a6415238
#
_cell.length_a   1.000
_cell.length_b   1.000
_cell.length_c   1.000
_cell.angle_alpha   90.00
_cell.angle_beta   90.00
_cell.angle_gamma   90.00
#
_symmetry.space_group_name_H-M   'P 1'
#
loop_
_entity.id
_entity.type
_entity.pdbx_description
1 polymer ?
#
loop_
_entity_poly.entity_id
_entity_poly.type
_entity_poly.pdbx_seq_one_letter_code
_entity_poly.pdbx_strand_id
1 'polypeptide(L)'
;CDIEISINALHPWHLWDFLFTLPRMEILYHSIHYLDLIRQLAGEPSSVFARTIKHPDMAQLASVKSMIYMDYGDYMRASILTNHCHKFGPRHQHSYIRIEGTRGAIYIRLGLLIDYPKGVPDQFEYITLNEKGEGQWKTVPINGSWFPDAFVGSMGEMIKAVTEKKYTPDNNLEDGLKTMRWVEKAYQSNGKK
;
A
#
# COMPACT_ATOMS: atom_id res chain seq x y z
N CYS A 1 -8.64 -15.61 4.42
CA CYS A 1 -7.43 -14.82 4.08
C CYS A 1 -7.51 -13.43 4.68
N ASP A 2 -6.39 -12.89 5.08
CA ASP A 2 -6.29 -11.53 5.61
C ASP A 2 -5.15 -10.80 4.92
N ILE A 3 -5.41 -9.58 4.41
CA ILE A 3 -4.37 -8.68 3.90
C ILE A 3 -4.42 -7.41 4.74
N GLU A 4 -3.35 -7.14 5.45
CA GLU A 4 -3.20 -5.94 6.26
C GLU A 4 -1.99 -5.14 5.79
N ILE A 5 -2.22 -3.86 5.51
CA ILE A 5 -1.15 -2.89 5.22
C ILE A 5 -1.22 -1.82 6.29
N SER A 6 -0.14 -1.65 7.04
CA SER A 6 -0.09 -0.67 8.12
C SER A 6 1.17 0.18 8.04
N ILE A 7 0.96 1.50 8.10
CA ILE A 7 2.02 2.49 8.04
C ILE A 7 1.82 3.49 9.17
N ASN A 8 2.84 3.62 10.00
CA ASN A 8 2.93 4.61 11.06
C ASN A 8 4.31 5.25 11.01
N ALA A 9 4.41 6.39 10.31
CA ALA A 9 5.68 7.05 10.05
C ALA A 9 5.50 8.57 9.97
N LEU A 10 6.60 9.29 9.96
CA LEU A 10 6.60 10.72 9.67
C LEU A 10 6.93 10.94 8.20
N HIS A 11 5.95 11.38 7.43
CA HIS A 11 6.17 11.66 6.01
C HIS A 11 6.58 13.12 5.81
N PRO A 12 7.60 13.38 4.96
CA PRO A 12 8.13 14.73 4.77
C PRO A 12 7.30 15.56 3.76
N TRP A 13 6.03 15.79 4.05
CA TRP A 13 5.09 16.51 3.18
C TRP A 13 5.59 17.88 2.71
N HIS A 14 6.41 18.53 3.53
CA HIS A 14 6.98 19.84 3.23
C HIS A 14 7.93 19.86 2.02
N LEU A 15 8.33 18.70 1.51
CA LEU A 15 9.12 18.62 0.27
C LEU A 15 8.28 18.81 -1.00
N TRP A 16 6.95 18.83 -0.88
CA TRP A 16 6.04 18.91 -2.02
C TRP A 16 4.94 19.96 -1.79
N ASP A 17 5.23 21.20 -2.09
CA ASP A 17 4.33 22.33 -1.83
C ASP A 17 2.96 22.18 -2.51
N PHE A 18 2.90 21.54 -3.67
CA PHE A 18 1.65 21.32 -4.39
C PHE A 18 0.62 20.52 -3.58
N LEU A 19 1.06 19.69 -2.63
CA LEU A 19 0.16 18.87 -1.80
C LEU A 19 -0.75 19.74 -0.91
N PHE A 20 -0.29 20.95 -0.56
CA PHE A 20 -1.08 21.86 0.28
C PHE A 20 -2.28 22.47 -0.45
N THR A 21 -2.32 22.39 -1.77
CA THR A 21 -3.41 22.91 -2.60
C THR A 21 -4.45 21.86 -2.97
N LEU A 22 -4.19 20.58 -2.64
CA LEU A 22 -5.03 19.48 -3.06
C LEU A 22 -6.26 19.30 -2.14
N PRO A 23 -7.48 19.16 -2.71
CA PRO A 23 -8.67 18.90 -1.93
C PRO A 23 -8.77 17.45 -1.42
N ARG A 24 -8.03 16.52 -2.04
CA ARG A 24 -7.95 15.10 -1.70
C ARG A 24 -6.50 14.66 -1.75
N MET A 25 -5.98 14.02 -0.73
CA MET A 25 -4.55 13.75 -0.67
C MET A 25 -4.22 12.31 -0.30
N GLU A 26 -4.39 11.88 0.93
CA GLU A 26 -3.78 10.66 1.46
C GLU A 26 -4.12 9.42 0.62
N ILE A 27 -5.39 9.15 0.34
CA ILE A 27 -5.78 7.99 -0.46
C ILE A 27 -5.28 8.13 -1.91
N LEU A 28 -5.40 9.31 -2.51
CA LEU A 28 -5.08 9.54 -3.92
C LEU A 28 -3.58 9.51 -4.20
N TYR A 29 -2.74 9.95 -3.28
CA TYR A 29 -1.29 10.11 -3.49
C TYR A 29 -0.45 9.08 -2.76
N HIS A 30 -1.03 8.32 -1.84
CA HIS A 30 -0.30 7.33 -1.08
C HIS A 30 -1.01 5.97 -1.02
N SER A 31 -2.20 5.89 -0.42
CA SER A 31 -2.89 4.61 -0.26
C SER A 31 -3.38 4.00 -1.58
N ILE A 32 -3.40 4.77 -2.67
CA ILE A 32 -3.70 4.25 -4.03
C ILE A 32 -2.80 3.08 -4.41
N HIS A 33 -1.51 3.13 -4.06
CA HIS A 33 -0.56 2.05 -4.35
C HIS A 33 -0.94 0.75 -3.64
N TYR A 34 -1.47 0.84 -2.44
CA TYR A 34 -1.89 -0.32 -1.66
C TYR A 34 -3.26 -0.84 -2.07
N LEU A 35 -4.18 0.05 -2.44
CA LEU A 35 -5.45 -0.33 -3.06
C LEU A 35 -5.20 -1.13 -4.34
N ASP A 36 -4.29 -0.64 -5.18
CA ASP A 36 -3.88 -1.31 -6.41
C ASP A 36 -3.24 -2.66 -6.14
N LEU A 37 -2.28 -2.72 -5.22
CA LEU A 37 -1.61 -3.97 -4.84
C LEU A 37 -2.61 -5.02 -4.34
N ILE A 38 -3.52 -4.65 -3.44
CA ILE A 38 -4.54 -5.57 -2.93
C ILE A 38 -5.43 -6.06 -4.06
N ARG A 39 -5.85 -5.17 -4.96
CA ARG A 39 -6.66 -5.50 -6.11
C ARG A 39 -5.95 -6.46 -7.07
N GLN A 40 -4.65 -6.26 -7.30
CA GLN A 40 -3.84 -7.17 -8.13
C GLN A 40 -3.70 -8.58 -7.51
N LEU A 41 -3.59 -8.65 -6.19
CA LEU A 41 -3.42 -9.92 -5.48
C LEU A 41 -4.74 -10.68 -5.28
N ALA A 42 -5.82 -9.96 -5.00
CA ALA A 42 -7.10 -10.53 -4.55
C ALA A 42 -8.27 -10.32 -5.52
N GLY A 43 -8.05 -9.60 -6.62
CA GLY A 43 -9.12 -9.23 -7.54
C GLY A 43 -9.91 -8.02 -7.07
N GLU A 44 -11.07 -7.79 -7.71
CA GLU A 44 -11.92 -6.64 -7.42
C GLU A 44 -12.73 -6.90 -6.13
N PRO A 45 -12.73 -5.97 -5.15
CA PRO A 45 -13.56 -6.11 -3.96
C PRO A 45 -15.05 -5.88 -4.29
N SER A 46 -15.94 -6.38 -3.45
CA SER A 46 -17.38 -6.12 -3.56
C SER A 46 -17.74 -4.68 -3.16
N SER A 47 -17.05 -4.15 -2.17
CA SER A 47 -17.20 -2.78 -1.68
C SER A 47 -15.93 -2.25 -1.01
N VAL A 48 -15.90 -0.94 -0.77
CA VAL A 48 -14.84 -0.27 -0.03
C VAL A 48 -15.44 0.74 0.94
N PHE A 49 -14.89 0.78 2.15
CA PHE A 49 -15.18 1.78 3.18
C PHE A 49 -13.90 2.48 3.57
N ALA A 50 -13.93 3.79 3.67
CA ALA A 50 -12.77 4.56 4.07
C ALA A 50 -13.10 5.70 5.03
N ARG A 51 -12.13 6.06 5.85
CA ARG A 51 -12.12 7.27 6.64
C ARG A 51 -10.77 7.95 6.54
N THR A 52 -10.76 9.20 6.12
CA THR A 52 -9.56 10.05 6.15
C THR A 52 -9.66 11.08 7.26
N ILE A 53 -8.55 11.44 7.86
CA ILE A 53 -8.46 12.48 8.90
C ILE A 53 -7.28 13.42 8.66
N LYS A 54 -7.49 14.67 9.10
CA LYS A 54 -6.43 15.69 9.22
C LYS A 54 -5.64 15.48 10.51
N HIS A 55 -4.53 16.17 10.62
CA HIS A 55 -3.79 16.30 11.87
C HIS A 55 -3.70 17.79 12.25
N PRO A 56 -3.89 18.16 13.54
CA PRO A 56 -3.84 19.57 13.94
C PRO A 56 -2.56 20.28 13.54
N ASP A 57 -1.39 19.63 13.68
CA ASP A 57 -0.09 20.20 13.30
C ASP A 57 0.12 20.29 11.77
N MET A 58 -0.81 19.75 10.97
CA MET A 58 -0.79 19.70 9.50
C MET A 58 -2.17 20.03 8.94
N ALA A 59 -2.84 21.03 9.55
CA ALA A 59 -4.22 21.38 9.22
C ALA A 59 -4.42 21.88 7.78
N GLN A 60 -3.35 22.37 7.14
CA GLN A 60 -3.32 22.82 5.76
C GLN A 60 -3.43 21.67 4.74
N LEU A 61 -3.09 20.44 5.12
CA LEU A 61 -3.24 19.26 4.27
C LEU A 61 -4.67 18.72 4.33
N ALA A 62 -5.20 18.25 3.20
CA ALA A 62 -6.55 17.72 3.10
C ALA A 62 -6.76 16.48 4.00
N SER A 63 -5.76 15.59 4.06
CA SER A 63 -5.74 14.43 4.95
C SER A 63 -4.31 13.88 5.05
N VAL A 64 -3.98 13.25 6.18
CA VAL A 64 -2.65 12.67 6.43
C VAL A 64 -2.73 11.30 7.10
N LYS A 65 -3.93 10.82 7.34
CA LYS A 65 -4.22 9.50 7.89
C LYS A 65 -5.42 8.93 7.17
N SER A 66 -5.42 7.61 6.97
CA SER A 66 -6.58 6.88 6.47
C SER A 66 -6.76 5.56 7.16
N MET A 67 -7.99 5.09 7.15
CA MET A 67 -8.35 3.70 7.36
C MET A 67 -9.25 3.29 6.19
N ILE A 68 -8.86 2.23 5.50
CA ILE A 68 -9.58 1.70 4.35
C ILE A 68 -9.84 0.22 4.61
N TYR A 69 -11.07 -0.19 4.42
CA TYR A 69 -11.49 -1.58 4.42
C TYR A 69 -12.02 -1.94 3.04
N MET A 70 -11.52 -3.04 2.48
CA MET A 70 -11.98 -3.60 1.21
C MET A 70 -12.66 -4.93 1.49
N ASP A 71 -13.91 -5.05 1.07
CA ASP A 71 -14.76 -6.20 1.33
C ASP A 71 -14.62 -7.25 0.22
N TYR A 72 -14.26 -8.45 0.62
CA TYR A 72 -14.12 -9.62 -0.25
C TYR A 72 -15.04 -10.77 0.20
N GLY A 73 -16.11 -10.48 0.96
CA GLY A 73 -17.06 -11.47 1.48
C GLY A 73 -16.59 -12.14 2.76
N ASP A 74 -17.13 -13.31 3.05
CA ASP A 74 -17.08 -13.93 4.38
C ASP A 74 -15.70 -14.49 4.77
N TYR A 75 -14.84 -14.78 3.81
CA TYR A 75 -13.60 -15.52 4.04
C TYR A 75 -12.33 -14.72 3.81
N MET A 76 -12.47 -13.46 3.45
CA MET A 76 -11.33 -12.61 3.20
C MET A 76 -11.58 -11.16 3.62
N ARG A 77 -10.60 -10.59 4.30
CA ARG A 77 -10.57 -9.17 4.68
C ARG A 77 -9.31 -8.53 4.11
N ALA A 78 -9.45 -7.29 3.64
CA ALA A 78 -8.28 -6.47 3.31
C ALA A 78 -8.43 -5.08 3.94
N SER A 79 -7.35 -4.59 4.53
CA SER A 79 -7.33 -3.31 5.24
C SER A 79 -6.03 -2.53 5.03
N ILE A 80 -6.16 -1.21 4.96
CA ILE A 80 -5.04 -0.29 4.90
C ILE A 80 -5.22 0.73 6.02
N LEU A 81 -4.22 0.84 6.89
CA LEU A 81 -4.17 1.81 7.97
C LEU A 81 -2.93 2.69 7.81
N THR A 82 -3.12 4.00 7.68
CA THR A 82 -2.01 4.93 7.52
C THR A 82 -2.03 6.05 8.57
N ASN A 83 -0.87 6.35 9.10
CA ASN A 83 -0.59 7.54 9.89
C ASN A 83 0.75 8.13 9.47
N HIS A 84 0.72 9.25 8.76
CA HIS A 84 1.90 9.94 8.27
C HIS A 84 2.38 11.08 9.16
N CYS A 85 1.92 11.13 10.41
CA CYS A 85 2.22 12.20 11.36
C CYS A 85 2.88 11.69 12.65
N HIS A 86 3.55 10.55 12.61
CA HIS A 86 4.23 9.99 13.79
C HIS A 86 5.53 10.74 14.08
N LYS A 87 5.44 11.79 14.89
CA LYS A 87 6.55 12.70 15.24
C LYS A 87 7.36 12.33 16.50
N PHE A 88 7.13 11.14 17.05
CA PHE A 88 7.72 10.71 18.33
C PHE A 88 9.02 9.91 18.18
N GLY A 89 9.74 10.12 17.09
CA GLY A 89 10.97 9.41 16.77
C GLY A 89 10.71 8.03 16.14
N PRO A 90 11.76 7.30 15.75
CA PRO A 90 11.63 6.09 14.94
C PRO A 90 11.18 4.85 15.71
N ARG A 91 11.20 4.87 17.04
CA ARG A 91 11.03 3.67 17.89
C ARG A 91 9.75 2.87 17.62
N HIS A 92 8.65 3.53 17.30
CA HIS A 92 7.35 2.91 17.06
C HIS A 92 6.85 3.16 15.63
N GLN A 93 7.73 3.58 14.75
CA GLN A 93 7.43 3.64 13.33
C GLN A 93 7.39 2.23 12.74
N HIS A 94 6.48 2.03 11.80
CA HIS A 94 6.40 0.81 11.00
C HIS A 94 5.81 1.09 9.63
N SER A 95 6.15 0.22 8.70
CA SER A 95 5.57 0.18 7.36
C SER A 95 5.64 -1.27 6.88
N TYR A 96 4.51 -1.97 6.91
CA TYR A 96 4.48 -3.38 6.55
C TYR A 96 3.23 -3.77 5.76
N ILE A 97 3.38 -4.88 5.06
CA ILE A 97 2.32 -5.65 4.41
C ILE A 97 2.33 -7.04 5.04
N ARG A 98 1.19 -7.48 5.55
CA ARG A 98 0.98 -8.83 6.05
C ARG A 98 -0.13 -9.50 5.27
N ILE A 99 0.13 -10.71 4.81
CA ILE A 99 -0.86 -11.54 4.10
C ILE A 99 -0.92 -12.88 4.82
N GLU A 100 -2.10 -13.29 5.24
CA GLU A 100 -2.32 -14.56 5.90
C GLU A 100 -3.41 -15.37 5.18
N GLY A 101 -3.06 -16.58 4.80
CA GLY A 101 -3.97 -17.55 4.24
C GLY A 101 -4.08 -18.80 5.12
N THR A 102 -4.83 -19.79 4.66
CA THR A 102 -5.06 -21.02 5.43
C THR A 102 -3.82 -21.92 5.56
N ARG A 103 -2.84 -21.79 4.68
CA ARG A 103 -1.64 -22.64 4.64
C ARG A 103 -0.33 -21.88 4.57
N GLY A 104 -0.34 -20.59 4.81
CA GLY A 104 0.88 -19.80 4.79
C GLY A 104 0.64 -18.33 5.05
N ALA A 105 1.73 -17.61 5.28
CA ALA A 105 1.71 -16.17 5.49
C ALA A 105 2.93 -15.51 4.85
N ILE A 106 2.79 -14.22 4.56
CA ILE A 106 3.84 -13.35 4.05
C ILE A 106 3.91 -12.12 4.95
N TYR A 107 5.12 -11.70 5.25
CA TYR A 107 5.41 -10.42 5.90
C TYR A 107 6.44 -9.64 5.08
N ILE A 108 6.11 -8.40 4.76
CA ILE A 108 6.98 -7.48 4.03
C ILE A 108 7.13 -6.20 4.86
N ARG A 109 8.35 -5.77 5.13
CA ARG A 109 8.65 -4.45 5.65
C ARG A 109 9.14 -3.56 4.52
N LEU A 110 8.51 -2.39 4.38
CA LEU A 110 8.90 -1.34 3.45
C LEU A 110 9.71 -0.29 4.23
N GLY A 111 11.01 -0.32 4.09
CA GLY A 111 11.91 0.35 5.03
C GLY A 111 12.09 1.85 4.83
N LEU A 112 11.84 2.39 3.64
CA LEU A 112 12.16 3.79 3.32
C LEU A 112 11.51 4.81 4.26
N LEU A 113 10.24 4.60 4.63
CA LEU A 113 9.51 5.56 5.47
C LEU A 113 9.87 5.48 6.95
N ILE A 114 10.56 4.44 7.39
CA ILE A 114 10.98 4.27 8.78
C ILE A 114 12.29 5.01 8.98
N ASP A 115 12.33 5.95 9.92
CA ASP A 115 13.51 6.80 10.18
C ASP A 115 13.96 7.60 8.93
N TYR A 116 12.98 8.14 8.17
CA TYR A 116 13.26 8.92 6.96
C TYR A 116 14.14 10.16 7.25
N PRO A 117 15.12 10.54 6.41
CA PRO A 117 15.44 9.99 5.09
C PRO A 117 16.39 8.78 5.10
N LYS A 118 16.91 8.36 6.25
CA LYS A 118 17.87 7.26 6.37
C LYS A 118 17.26 5.93 5.93
N GLY A 119 16.00 5.68 6.30
CA GLY A 119 15.35 4.39 6.08
C GLY A 119 15.94 3.25 6.92
N VAL A 120 15.31 2.09 6.82
CA VAL A 120 15.83 0.81 7.30
C VAL A 120 15.76 -0.20 6.15
N PRO A 121 16.52 -1.31 6.20
CA PRO A 121 16.44 -2.32 5.14
C PRO A 121 15.03 -2.87 4.95
N ASP A 122 14.62 -3.10 3.70
CA ASP A 122 13.41 -3.84 3.40
C ASP A 122 13.56 -5.30 3.87
N GLN A 123 12.43 -5.95 4.15
CA GLN A 123 12.41 -7.34 4.60
C GLN A 123 11.26 -8.07 3.90
N PHE A 124 11.53 -9.27 3.44
CA PHE A 124 10.52 -10.16 2.89
C PHE A 124 10.66 -11.53 3.53
N GLU A 125 9.60 -11.99 4.18
CA GLU A 125 9.53 -13.29 4.83
C GLU A 125 8.25 -14.01 4.46
N TYR A 126 8.31 -15.31 4.40
CA TYR A 126 7.13 -16.14 4.21
C TYR A 126 7.22 -17.45 4.97
N ILE A 127 6.07 -18.04 5.24
CA ILE A 127 5.92 -19.38 5.79
C ILE A 127 4.88 -20.14 4.97
N THR A 128 5.14 -21.43 4.72
CA THR A 128 4.14 -22.38 4.23
C THR A 128 4.03 -23.54 5.21
N LEU A 129 2.81 -23.96 5.48
CA LEU A 129 2.54 -25.08 6.37
C LEU A 129 2.41 -26.38 5.56
N ASN A 130 2.98 -27.46 6.08
CA ASN A 130 2.77 -28.81 5.57
C ASN A 130 1.38 -29.36 5.97
N GLU A 131 1.07 -30.60 5.60
CA GLU A 131 -0.21 -31.25 5.92
C GLU A 131 -0.47 -31.42 7.43
N LYS A 132 0.59 -31.36 8.26
CA LYS A 132 0.50 -31.43 9.72
C LYS A 132 0.33 -30.05 10.37
N GLY A 133 0.31 -28.98 9.58
CA GLY A 133 0.25 -27.62 10.08
C GLY A 133 1.60 -27.08 10.60
N GLU A 134 2.71 -27.70 10.23
CA GLU A 134 4.06 -27.28 10.64
C GLU A 134 4.75 -26.50 9.51
N GLY A 135 5.51 -25.49 9.87
CA GLY A 135 6.31 -24.68 8.93
C GLY A 135 7.38 -23.87 9.64
N GLN A 136 8.22 -23.25 8.86
CA GLN A 136 9.26 -22.33 9.36
C GLN A 136 9.26 -21.07 8.48
N TRP A 137 9.44 -19.91 9.10
CA TRP A 137 9.65 -18.67 8.40
C TRP A 137 10.94 -18.70 7.61
N LYS A 138 10.87 -18.24 6.37
CA LYS A 138 12.01 -18.14 5.44
C LYS A 138 12.15 -16.69 5.03
N THR A 139 13.37 -16.17 5.16
CA THR A 139 13.71 -14.83 4.67
C THR A 139 14.13 -14.92 3.21
N VAL A 140 13.58 -14.05 2.38
CA VAL A 140 13.97 -13.90 0.97
C VAL A 140 15.02 -12.78 0.90
N PRO A 141 16.21 -13.02 0.37
CA PRO A 141 17.18 -11.97 0.13
C PRO A 141 16.63 -10.93 -0.85
N ILE A 142 16.71 -9.65 -0.49
CA ILE A 142 16.32 -8.53 -1.33
C ILE A 142 17.60 -7.83 -1.81
N ASN A 143 17.71 -7.64 -3.12
CA ASN A 143 18.72 -6.80 -3.73
C ASN A 143 18.11 -5.45 -4.06
N GLY A 144 18.67 -4.37 -3.49
CA GLY A 144 18.11 -3.03 -3.62
C GLY A 144 17.04 -2.72 -2.57
N SER A 145 16.15 -1.80 -2.89
CA SER A 145 15.06 -1.35 -2.02
C SER A 145 13.76 -1.22 -2.82
N TRP A 146 12.61 -1.29 -2.14
CA TRP A 146 11.35 -1.15 -2.85
C TRP A 146 11.25 0.20 -3.60
N PHE A 147 11.90 1.25 -3.11
CA PHE A 147 12.03 2.53 -3.79
C PHE A 147 13.52 2.93 -3.86
N PRO A 148 14.09 3.22 -5.05
CA PRO A 148 13.41 3.36 -6.35
C PRO A 148 13.30 2.09 -7.18
N ASP A 149 13.79 0.94 -6.72
CA ASP A 149 13.97 -0.27 -7.55
C ASP A 149 12.63 -0.88 -8.01
N ALA A 150 11.52 -0.61 -7.32
CA ALA A 150 10.18 -1.00 -7.77
C ALA A 150 9.81 -0.44 -9.15
N PHE A 151 10.38 0.69 -9.56
CA PHE A 151 10.17 1.25 -10.91
C PHE A 151 10.77 0.40 -12.03
N VAL A 152 11.74 -0.47 -11.74
CA VAL A 152 12.34 -1.37 -12.74
C VAL A 152 11.26 -2.25 -13.37
N GLY A 153 10.33 -2.77 -12.58
CA GLY A 153 9.22 -3.58 -13.07
C GLY A 153 8.29 -2.79 -13.99
N SER A 154 7.74 -1.68 -13.50
CA SER A 154 6.78 -0.87 -14.28
C SER A 154 7.39 -0.26 -15.54
N MET A 155 8.64 0.21 -15.47
CA MET A 155 9.34 0.73 -16.65
C MET A 155 9.70 -0.40 -17.64
N GLY A 156 10.04 -1.59 -17.14
CA GLY A 156 10.27 -2.77 -17.96
C GLY A 156 9.04 -3.17 -18.77
N GLU A 157 7.84 -3.12 -18.18
CA GLU A 157 6.58 -3.35 -18.86
C GLU A 157 6.34 -2.34 -20.02
N MET A 158 6.66 -1.07 -19.77
CA MET A 158 6.56 -0.03 -20.80
C MET A 158 7.54 -0.27 -21.95
N ILE A 159 8.78 -0.65 -21.66
CA ILE A 159 9.79 -0.96 -22.67
C ILE A 159 9.33 -2.15 -23.54
N LYS A 160 8.85 -3.23 -22.92
CA LYS A 160 8.28 -4.38 -23.63
C LYS A 160 7.12 -3.98 -24.54
N ALA A 161 6.19 -3.15 -24.03
CA ALA A 161 5.05 -2.68 -24.82
C ALA A 161 5.46 -1.90 -26.09
N VAL A 162 6.59 -1.20 -26.03
CA VAL A 162 7.14 -0.47 -27.20
C VAL A 162 7.90 -1.39 -28.14
N THR A 163 8.64 -2.36 -27.63
CA THR A 163 9.54 -3.21 -28.41
C THR A 163 8.88 -4.48 -28.96
N GLU A 164 7.87 -4.99 -28.28
CA GLU A 164 7.19 -6.24 -28.61
C GLU A 164 5.76 -5.98 -29.12
N LYS A 165 5.55 -6.03 -30.44
CA LYS A 165 4.31 -5.64 -31.14
C LYS A 165 2.99 -6.23 -30.60
N LYS A 166 3.04 -7.31 -29.84
CA LYS A 166 1.84 -7.99 -29.29
C LYS A 166 1.77 -7.98 -27.76
N TYR A 167 2.71 -7.31 -27.11
CA TYR A 167 2.75 -7.25 -25.66
C TYR A 167 1.81 -6.16 -25.14
N THR A 168 0.95 -6.52 -24.22
CA THR A 168 0.10 -5.59 -23.47
C THR A 168 0.55 -5.61 -22.01
N PRO A 169 1.01 -4.49 -21.45
CA PRO A 169 1.43 -4.44 -20.06
C PRO A 169 0.25 -4.66 -19.10
N ASP A 170 0.48 -5.35 -18.02
CA ASP A 170 -0.55 -5.59 -17.01
C ASP A 170 -1.02 -4.29 -16.32
N ASN A 171 -0.11 -3.33 -16.15
CA ASN A 171 -0.38 -2.00 -15.60
C ASN A 171 -0.83 -0.97 -16.66
N ASN A 172 -1.68 -1.38 -17.57
CA ASN A 172 -2.20 -0.51 -18.63
C ASN A 172 -3.24 0.51 -18.12
N LEU A 173 -3.68 1.40 -19.02
CA LEU A 173 -4.63 2.46 -18.69
C LEU A 173 -5.97 1.94 -18.14
N GLU A 174 -6.47 0.82 -18.69
CA GLU A 174 -7.73 0.22 -18.24
C GLU A 174 -7.61 -0.33 -16.83
N ASP A 175 -6.47 -0.91 -16.49
CA ASP A 175 -6.18 -1.37 -15.14
C ASP A 175 -6.06 -0.20 -14.16
N GLY A 176 -5.32 0.84 -14.51
CA GLY A 176 -5.24 2.07 -13.72
C GLY A 176 -6.61 2.73 -13.50
N LEU A 177 -7.51 2.69 -14.50
CA LEU A 177 -8.87 3.19 -14.36
C LEU A 177 -9.68 2.39 -13.33
N LYS A 178 -9.48 1.07 -13.23
CA LYS A 178 -10.13 0.25 -12.18
C LYS A 178 -9.68 0.70 -10.79
N THR A 179 -8.38 0.89 -10.59
CA THR A 179 -7.84 1.41 -9.32
C THR A 179 -8.44 2.78 -8.98
N MET A 180 -8.49 3.70 -9.94
CA MET A 180 -9.08 5.04 -9.74
C MET A 180 -10.57 4.99 -9.36
N ARG A 181 -11.33 4.04 -9.90
CA ARG A 181 -12.73 3.83 -9.48
C ARG A 181 -12.85 3.45 -8.01
N TRP A 182 -11.94 2.64 -7.49
CA TRP A 182 -11.93 2.28 -6.07
C TRP A 182 -11.46 3.42 -5.19
N VAL A 183 -10.50 4.22 -5.62
CA VAL A 183 -10.13 5.47 -4.95
C VAL A 183 -11.33 6.40 -4.83
N GLU A 184 -12.09 6.59 -5.91
CA GLU A 184 -13.30 7.44 -5.88
C GLU A 184 -14.37 6.88 -4.94
N LYS A 185 -14.65 5.57 -4.99
CA LYS A 185 -15.58 4.91 -4.06
C LYS A 185 -15.15 5.06 -2.61
N ALA A 186 -13.84 4.95 -2.32
CA ALA A 186 -13.29 5.16 -0.99
C ALA A 186 -13.58 6.59 -0.48
N TYR A 187 -13.36 7.59 -1.30
CA TYR A 187 -13.73 8.98 -0.94
C TYR A 187 -15.24 9.19 -0.81
N GLN A 188 -16.05 8.56 -1.64
CA GLN A 188 -17.51 8.63 -1.52
C GLN A 188 -18.03 8.00 -0.22
N SER A 189 -17.36 6.98 0.30
CA SER A 189 -17.71 6.36 1.58
C SER A 189 -17.28 7.20 2.80
N ASN A 190 -16.29 8.08 2.62
CA ASN A 190 -15.64 8.90 3.67
C ASN A 190 -16.56 10.01 4.19
N GLY A 191 -17.67 9.94 4.47
CA GLY A 191 -18.55 11.00 4.98
C GLY A 191 -20.01 10.55 5.11
N LYS A 192 -20.28 9.34 4.69
CA LYS A 192 -21.57 8.73 4.96
C LYS A 192 -21.62 8.36 6.44
N LYS A 193 -22.47 9.09 7.19
CA LYS A 193 -22.86 8.76 8.56
C LYS A 193 -23.97 7.73 8.53
#